data_51fa0511e766ca0e7a8f0055bc87c92c
#
_entry.id   51fa0511e766ca0e7a8f0055bc87c92c
#
_cell.length_a   1.000
_cell.length_b   1.000
_cell.length_c   1.000
_cell.angle_alpha   90.00
_cell.angle_beta   90.00
_cell.angle_gamma   90.00
#
_symmetry.space_group_name_H-M   'P 1'
#
loop_
_entity.id
_entity.type
_entity.pdbx_description
1 polymer ?
#
loop_
_entity_poly.entity_id
_entity_poly.type
_entity_poly.pdbx_seq_one_letter_code
_entity_poly.pdbx_strand_id
1 'polypeptide(L)'
;RNEFMIKKITILQVLFFSMSALQAQDFPEAVTLEEAIEFGLENNRNIINATLEVQKAYKEKWSTIAIGLPQISASADYQNFIELPTSLIPAQFFGGNEGEFAEVQFGTPQTMTAGVTLNQLIFDGSYLIGLEATKVYLNISENVLEKTILEIRKSIINSYFSVLLVRANIGFLKKNRDNLNSNLTELIQLFENGFDEEESVEQFRLTLSSVETQLRYAQNMERITLDMLKLLLGFPTSSPLFLSDNLESLTTPELFQVTVEAPRTDNNIDVKIAENKLRSESLLYKYERSKGLPKLSAFLNGNYTGNSETFTFTEQNQKWFGASLFGVKLQVPIFSSFMRRANSQKAKISVKQAEASLEQVREQIFIEIQASSNEYSLAVENYFTAKENLALATRIKNKNQVKYFEGMVGSFEFRQAQLQLYNAQNNYIKAIQSVVQKKIGLETLLNSSKQ
;
A
#
# COMPACT_ATOMS: atom_id res chain seq x y z
N ARG A 1 -36.49 29.97 -30.08
CA ARG A 1 -35.44 28.95 -30.17
C ARG A 1 -34.26 29.22 -29.19
N ASN A 2 -34.01 30.48 -28.81
CA ASN A 2 -32.96 30.86 -27.86
C ASN A 2 -33.38 30.73 -26.38
N GLU A 3 -34.64 30.90 -26.02
CA GLU A 3 -35.11 30.73 -24.64
C GLU A 3 -35.08 29.27 -24.15
N PHE A 4 -35.23 28.31 -25.06
CA PHE A 4 -35.19 26.87 -24.72
C PHE A 4 -33.76 26.36 -24.44
N MET A 5 -32.77 27.01 -25.05
CA MET A 5 -31.34 26.68 -24.82
C MET A 5 -30.84 27.25 -23.49
N ILE A 6 -31.28 28.46 -23.13
CA ILE A 6 -30.91 29.12 -21.85
C ILE A 6 -31.48 28.35 -20.65
N LYS A 7 -32.74 27.89 -20.73
CA LYS A 7 -33.37 27.06 -19.68
C LYS A 7 -32.65 25.71 -19.48
N LYS A 8 -32.13 25.07 -20.55
CA LYS A 8 -31.36 23.81 -20.43
C LYS A 8 -29.98 24.02 -19.82
N ILE A 9 -29.34 25.14 -20.09
CA ILE A 9 -28.04 25.48 -19.51
C ILE A 9 -28.18 25.81 -18.02
N THR A 10 -29.25 26.52 -17.63
CA THR A 10 -29.51 26.86 -16.22
C THR A 10 -29.86 25.61 -15.39
N ILE A 11 -30.61 24.65 -15.95
CA ILE A 11 -30.93 23.38 -15.28
C ILE A 11 -29.68 22.50 -15.15
N LEU A 12 -28.76 22.51 -16.13
CA LEU A 12 -27.52 21.76 -16.07
C LEU A 12 -26.53 22.35 -15.05
N GLN A 13 -26.51 23.69 -14.89
CA GLN A 13 -25.71 24.37 -13.87
C GLN A 13 -26.26 24.15 -12.45
N VAL A 14 -27.57 24.10 -12.26
CA VAL A 14 -28.18 23.80 -10.96
C VAL A 14 -27.96 22.33 -10.56
N LEU A 15 -28.00 21.40 -11.52
CA LEU A 15 -27.65 19.99 -11.26
C LEU A 15 -26.15 19.77 -10.96
N PHE A 16 -25.25 20.59 -11.50
CA PHE A 16 -23.82 20.52 -11.21
C PHE A 16 -23.46 21.15 -9.84
N PHE A 17 -24.26 22.13 -9.37
CA PHE A 17 -24.04 22.78 -8.08
C PHE A 17 -24.63 21.99 -6.88
N SER A 18 -25.56 21.07 -7.13
CA SER A 18 -26.13 20.20 -6.08
C SER A 18 -25.29 18.95 -5.80
N MET A 19 -24.25 18.69 -6.57
CA MET A 19 -23.37 17.51 -6.40
C MET A 19 -22.09 17.78 -5.61
N SER A 20 -21.89 19.01 -5.15
CA SER A 20 -20.79 19.39 -4.23
C SER A 20 -21.29 19.64 -2.79
N ALA A 21 -22.29 18.91 -2.33
CA ALA A 21 -22.40 18.63 -0.92
C ALA A 21 -21.17 17.77 -0.58
N LEU A 22 -20.05 18.41 -0.22
CA LEU A 22 -19.01 17.77 0.56
C LEU A 22 -19.76 17.11 1.74
N GLN A 23 -19.90 15.80 1.70
CA GLN A 23 -20.14 15.05 2.92
C GLN A 23 -18.95 15.40 3.81
N ALA A 24 -19.15 16.34 4.73
CA ALA A 24 -18.30 16.43 5.90
C ALA A 24 -18.38 15.02 6.50
N GLN A 25 -17.31 14.24 6.38
CA GLN A 25 -17.21 13.00 7.11
C GLN A 25 -17.34 13.41 8.57
N ASP A 26 -18.43 13.03 9.22
CA ASP A 26 -18.59 13.18 10.67
C ASP A 26 -17.56 12.25 11.31
N PHE A 27 -16.44 12.83 11.67
CA PHE A 27 -15.40 12.10 12.39
C PHE A 27 -15.89 11.88 13.83
N PRO A 28 -15.92 10.65 14.32
CA PRO A 28 -16.32 10.38 15.70
C PRO A 28 -15.34 11.09 16.66
N GLU A 29 -15.88 11.85 17.61
CA GLU A 29 -15.06 12.54 18.61
C GLU A 29 -14.39 11.55 19.59
N ALA A 30 -15.04 10.41 19.87
CA ALA A 30 -14.53 9.37 20.76
C ALA A 30 -14.64 8.00 20.09
N VAL A 31 -13.59 7.19 20.17
CA VAL A 31 -13.51 5.87 19.52
C VAL A 31 -12.99 4.81 20.47
N THR A 32 -13.56 3.61 20.38
CA THR A 32 -13.01 2.36 20.92
C THR A 32 -11.94 1.79 20.01
N LEU A 33 -11.21 0.77 20.47
CA LEU A 33 -10.22 0.08 19.63
C LEU A 33 -10.87 -0.55 18.40
N GLU A 34 -12.03 -1.18 18.54
CA GLU A 34 -12.76 -1.82 17.43
C GLU A 34 -13.23 -0.79 16.40
N GLU A 35 -13.85 0.30 16.85
CA GLU A 35 -14.26 1.40 15.99
C GLU A 35 -13.07 2.07 15.29
N ALA A 36 -11.94 2.23 15.99
CA ALA A 36 -10.72 2.76 15.39
C ALA A 36 -10.16 1.84 14.29
N ILE A 37 -10.20 0.52 14.47
CA ILE A 37 -9.80 -0.44 13.45
C ILE A 37 -10.74 -0.33 12.24
N GLU A 38 -12.04 -0.43 12.44
CA GLU A 38 -13.04 -0.38 11.37
C GLU A 38 -12.92 0.92 10.57
N PHE A 39 -12.94 2.06 11.27
CA PHE A 39 -12.80 3.38 10.65
C PHE A 39 -11.47 3.52 9.88
N GLY A 40 -10.36 3.07 10.48
CA GLY A 40 -9.06 3.15 9.85
C GLY A 40 -8.93 2.25 8.63
N LEU A 41 -9.54 1.06 8.63
CA LEU A 41 -9.55 0.17 7.46
C LEU A 41 -10.36 0.76 6.29
N GLU A 42 -11.37 1.57 6.57
CA GLU A 42 -12.17 2.24 5.53
C GLU A 42 -11.50 3.52 5.00
N ASN A 43 -10.83 4.28 5.87
CA ASN A 43 -10.41 5.66 5.56
C ASN A 43 -8.88 5.81 5.41
N ASN A 44 -8.09 4.77 5.71
CA ASN A 44 -6.64 4.85 5.57
C ASN A 44 -6.22 5.02 4.11
N ARG A 45 -5.38 6.02 3.86
CA ARG A 45 -4.95 6.38 2.50
C ARG A 45 -4.19 5.28 1.78
N ASN A 46 -3.45 4.44 2.50
CA ASN A 46 -2.71 3.33 1.90
C ASN A 46 -3.66 2.22 1.44
N ILE A 47 -4.73 1.94 2.21
CA ILE A 47 -5.76 0.97 1.82
C ILE A 47 -6.56 1.49 0.63
N ILE A 48 -6.94 2.78 0.64
CA ILE A 48 -7.61 3.42 -0.50
C ILE A 48 -6.74 3.30 -1.76
N ASN A 49 -5.44 3.61 -1.68
CA ASN A 49 -4.53 3.48 -2.79
C ASN A 49 -4.39 2.03 -3.27
N ALA A 50 -4.26 1.06 -2.36
CA ALA A 50 -4.20 -0.36 -2.72
C ALA A 50 -5.50 -0.84 -3.39
N THR A 51 -6.66 -0.35 -2.94
CA THR A 51 -7.97 -0.62 -3.56
C THR A 51 -8.05 -0.03 -4.97
N LEU A 52 -7.54 1.18 -5.18
CA LEU A 52 -7.45 1.80 -6.51
C LEU A 52 -6.51 1.01 -7.45
N GLU A 53 -5.41 0.43 -6.94
CA GLU A 53 -4.53 -0.44 -7.74
C GLU A 53 -5.25 -1.74 -8.15
N VAL A 54 -6.11 -2.31 -7.32
CA VAL A 54 -6.97 -3.44 -7.72
C VAL A 54 -7.95 -3.01 -8.82
N GLN A 55 -8.58 -1.84 -8.70
CA GLN A 55 -9.46 -1.31 -9.76
C GLN A 55 -8.69 -1.08 -11.07
N LYS A 56 -7.47 -0.57 -10.99
CA LYS A 56 -6.58 -0.40 -12.14
C LYS A 56 -6.24 -1.74 -12.79
N ALA A 57 -5.96 -2.79 -12.01
CA ALA A 57 -5.74 -4.13 -12.52
C ALA A 57 -6.96 -4.69 -13.28
N TYR A 58 -8.19 -4.38 -12.83
CA TYR A 58 -9.41 -4.71 -13.58
C TYR A 58 -9.48 -3.98 -14.93
N LYS A 59 -9.06 -2.70 -15.01
CA LYS A 59 -9.01 -1.96 -16.27
C LYS A 59 -7.91 -2.47 -17.19
N GLU A 60 -6.78 -2.86 -16.65
CA GLU A 60 -5.68 -3.49 -17.42
C GLU A 60 -6.09 -4.83 -18.01
N LYS A 61 -6.85 -5.63 -17.26
CA LYS A 61 -7.47 -6.85 -17.79
C LYS A 61 -8.37 -6.56 -18.99
N TRP A 62 -9.20 -5.51 -18.93
CA TRP A 62 -10.04 -5.11 -20.05
C TRP A 62 -9.21 -4.61 -21.23
N SER A 63 -8.18 -3.80 -20.98
CA SER A 63 -7.24 -3.34 -22.00
C SER A 63 -6.61 -4.50 -22.74
N THR A 64 -6.17 -5.54 -22.03
CA THR A 64 -5.62 -6.76 -22.63
C THR A 64 -6.67 -7.52 -23.45
N ILE A 65 -7.90 -7.67 -22.94
CA ILE A 65 -9.00 -8.30 -23.70
C ILE A 65 -9.27 -7.53 -25.00
N ALA A 66 -9.25 -6.21 -24.94
CA ALA A 66 -9.54 -5.34 -26.07
C ALA A 66 -8.55 -5.52 -27.24
N ILE A 67 -7.31 -5.96 -26.98
CA ILE A 67 -6.34 -6.26 -28.06
C ILE A 67 -6.88 -7.32 -29.04
N GLY A 68 -7.66 -8.27 -28.55
CA GLY A 68 -8.27 -9.31 -29.37
C GLY A 68 -9.57 -8.90 -30.08
N LEU A 69 -10.13 -7.74 -29.74
CA LEU A 69 -11.34 -7.22 -30.36
C LEU A 69 -11.03 -6.41 -31.64
N PRO A 70 -12.02 -6.17 -32.52
CA PRO A 70 -11.80 -5.35 -33.71
C PRO A 70 -11.26 -3.96 -33.34
N GLN A 71 -10.16 -3.57 -33.99
CA GLN A 71 -9.55 -2.25 -33.86
C GLN A 71 -9.82 -1.45 -35.12
N ILE A 72 -10.46 -0.29 -34.98
CA ILE A 72 -10.77 0.62 -36.10
C ILE A 72 -9.93 1.88 -35.93
N SER A 73 -9.20 2.22 -36.97
CA SER A 73 -8.42 3.45 -37.03
C SER A 73 -8.72 4.21 -38.32
N ALA A 74 -8.70 5.52 -38.26
CA ALA A 74 -8.76 6.39 -39.45
C ALA A 74 -7.48 7.19 -39.56
N SER A 75 -7.03 7.39 -40.78
CA SER A 75 -5.88 8.26 -41.13
C SER A 75 -6.19 9.15 -42.28
N ALA A 76 -5.54 10.32 -42.32
CA ALA A 76 -5.52 11.22 -43.47
C ALA A 76 -4.08 11.65 -43.68
N ASP A 77 -3.55 11.31 -44.83
CA ASP A 77 -2.16 11.57 -45.20
C ASP A 77 -2.12 12.51 -46.41
N TYR A 78 -1.37 13.60 -46.29
CA TYR A 78 -1.09 14.50 -47.39
C TYR A 78 0.40 14.42 -47.73
N GLN A 79 0.68 14.21 -49.00
CA GLN A 79 2.04 14.16 -49.54
C GLN A 79 2.19 15.18 -50.68
N ASN A 80 3.28 15.91 -50.66
CA ASN A 80 3.69 16.80 -51.74
C ASN A 80 5.12 16.41 -52.18
N PHE A 81 5.24 15.85 -53.37
CA PHE A 81 6.52 15.54 -53.94
C PHE A 81 7.18 16.83 -54.40
N ILE A 82 8.32 17.18 -53.84
CA ILE A 82 9.15 18.31 -54.29
C ILE A 82 9.71 18.00 -55.66
N GLU A 83 10.03 16.71 -55.91
CA GLU A 83 10.45 16.17 -57.18
C GLU A 83 9.79 14.80 -57.39
N LEU A 84 9.08 14.63 -58.52
CA LEU A 84 8.40 13.36 -58.79
C LEU A 84 9.41 12.26 -59.09
N PRO A 85 9.19 11.03 -58.58
CA PRO A 85 10.08 9.92 -58.88
C PRO A 85 10.05 9.59 -60.39
N THR A 86 11.23 9.50 -61.00
CA THR A 86 11.39 9.11 -62.37
C THR A 86 11.43 7.58 -62.49
N SER A 87 10.58 7.02 -63.37
CA SER A 87 10.56 5.60 -63.69
C SER A 87 11.20 5.37 -65.03
N LEU A 88 12.08 4.39 -65.13
CA LEU A 88 12.68 3.98 -66.36
C LEU A 88 11.79 2.96 -67.10
N ILE A 89 11.32 3.30 -68.31
CA ILE A 89 10.49 2.42 -69.14
C ILE A 89 11.26 2.10 -70.39
N PRO A 90 11.21 0.84 -70.91
CA PRO A 90 11.85 0.52 -72.19
C PRO A 90 11.39 1.49 -73.28
N ALA A 91 12.35 2.18 -73.99
CA ALA A 91 12.08 3.24 -74.94
C ALA A 91 11.28 2.73 -76.14
N GLN A 92 11.26 1.44 -76.38
CA GLN A 92 10.47 0.78 -77.46
C GLN A 92 8.96 1.12 -77.40
N PHE A 93 8.39 1.35 -76.16
CA PHE A 93 6.98 1.76 -76.00
C PHE A 93 6.68 3.18 -76.48
N PHE A 94 7.75 3.97 -76.77
CA PHE A 94 7.67 5.35 -77.25
C PHE A 94 8.37 5.53 -78.60
N GLY A 95 8.65 4.43 -79.34
CA GLY A 95 9.28 4.47 -80.60
C GLY A 95 10.82 4.59 -80.60
N GLY A 96 11.49 4.34 -79.46
CA GLY A 96 12.93 4.29 -79.30
C GLY A 96 13.53 2.93 -79.65
N ASN A 97 14.89 2.82 -79.60
CA ASN A 97 15.60 1.60 -79.90
C ASN A 97 15.53 0.53 -78.77
N GLU A 98 15.74 -0.73 -79.15
CA GLU A 98 15.85 -1.83 -78.25
C GLU A 98 17.06 -1.67 -77.29
N GLY A 99 16.86 -1.80 -75.99
CA GLY A 99 17.90 -1.62 -74.96
C GLY A 99 18.05 -0.20 -74.41
N GLU A 100 17.34 0.80 -74.98
CA GLU A 100 17.27 2.15 -74.42
C GLU A 100 16.10 2.29 -73.44
N PHE A 101 16.22 3.21 -72.48
CA PHE A 101 15.18 3.51 -71.50
C PHE A 101 14.74 4.97 -71.62
N ALA A 102 13.44 5.20 -71.65
CA ALA A 102 12.84 6.52 -71.50
C ALA A 102 12.59 6.85 -70.05
N GLU A 103 12.96 8.03 -69.65
CA GLU A 103 12.67 8.57 -68.31
C GLU A 103 11.25 9.16 -68.27
N VAL A 104 10.36 8.60 -67.46
CA VAL A 104 8.97 9.06 -67.36
C VAL A 104 8.63 9.30 -65.93
N GLN A 105 8.04 10.45 -65.61
CA GLN A 105 7.48 10.77 -64.37
C GLN A 105 5.98 10.47 -64.37
N PHE A 106 5.52 9.62 -63.40
CA PHE A 106 4.13 9.26 -63.30
C PHE A 106 3.52 9.86 -61.99
N GLY A 107 2.27 10.28 -62.08
CA GLY A 107 1.50 10.80 -60.95
C GLY A 107 1.45 12.31 -60.92
N THR A 108 0.95 12.84 -59.85
CA THR A 108 0.82 14.27 -59.59
C THR A 108 1.71 14.65 -58.40
N PRO A 109 2.19 15.90 -58.34
CA PRO A 109 3.00 16.36 -57.22
C PRO A 109 2.29 16.21 -55.87
N GLN A 110 0.98 16.35 -55.84
CA GLN A 110 0.22 16.31 -54.56
C GLN A 110 -0.75 15.15 -54.55
N THR A 111 -0.73 14.43 -53.40
CA THR A 111 -1.64 13.32 -53.13
C THR A 111 -2.18 13.46 -51.71
N MET A 112 -3.51 13.33 -51.58
CA MET A 112 -4.16 13.24 -50.28
C MET A 112 -4.91 11.94 -50.21
N THR A 113 -4.67 11.15 -49.17
CA THR A 113 -5.37 9.88 -48.93
C THR A 113 -6.03 9.92 -47.55
N ALA A 114 -7.35 9.70 -47.52
CA ALA A 114 -8.10 9.50 -46.28
C ALA A 114 -8.68 8.09 -46.25
N GLY A 115 -8.49 7.40 -45.14
CA GLY A 115 -8.93 6.01 -45.07
C GLY A 115 -9.30 5.54 -43.68
N VAL A 116 -10.01 4.42 -43.66
CA VAL A 116 -10.38 3.70 -42.43
C VAL A 116 -9.88 2.25 -42.54
N THR A 117 -9.22 1.79 -41.48
CA THR A 117 -8.73 0.42 -41.40
C THR A 117 -9.31 -0.28 -40.19
N LEU A 118 -9.93 -1.45 -40.37
CA LEU A 118 -10.33 -2.37 -39.33
C LEU A 118 -9.28 -3.50 -39.29
N ASN A 119 -8.71 -3.74 -38.11
CA ASN A 119 -7.82 -4.86 -37.86
C ASN A 119 -8.46 -5.80 -36.85
N GLN A 120 -8.48 -7.10 -37.14
CA GLN A 120 -8.98 -8.14 -36.26
C GLN A 120 -7.93 -9.21 -36.03
N LEU A 121 -7.56 -9.38 -34.74
CA LEU A 121 -6.75 -10.52 -34.35
C LEU A 121 -7.63 -11.79 -34.38
N ILE A 122 -7.21 -12.81 -35.13
CA ILE A 122 -7.91 -14.10 -35.21
C ILE A 122 -7.25 -15.11 -34.29
N PHE A 123 -5.92 -15.19 -34.36
CA PHE A 123 -5.15 -16.11 -33.50
C PHE A 123 -3.77 -15.53 -33.22
N ASP A 124 -3.40 -15.55 -31.94
CA ASP A 124 -2.05 -15.26 -31.46
C ASP A 124 -1.86 -16.03 -30.13
N GLY A 125 -0.96 -17.02 -30.13
CA GLY A 125 -0.70 -17.82 -28.93
C GLY A 125 -0.19 -16.98 -27.75
N SER A 126 0.55 -15.91 -28.00
CA SER A 126 1.03 -15.02 -26.95
C SER A 126 -0.10 -14.19 -26.32
N TYR A 127 -1.08 -13.79 -27.12
CA TYR A 127 -2.28 -13.12 -26.64
C TYR A 127 -3.10 -14.02 -25.68
N LEU A 128 -3.29 -15.30 -26.02
CA LEU A 128 -4.03 -16.23 -25.16
C LEU A 128 -3.36 -16.40 -23.77
N ILE A 129 -2.02 -16.48 -23.75
CA ILE A 129 -1.28 -16.51 -22.48
C ILE A 129 -1.36 -15.16 -21.76
N GLY A 130 -1.33 -14.05 -22.50
CA GLY A 130 -1.54 -12.71 -21.96
C GLY A 130 -2.88 -12.58 -21.23
N LEU A 131 -3.97 -13.15 -21.77
CA LEU A 131 -5.27 -13.20 -21.10
C LEU A 131 -5.24 -14.01 -19.80
N GLU A 132 -4.52 -15.14 -19.75
CA GLU A 132 -4.32 -15.89 -18.52
C GLU A 132 -3.51 -15.10 -17.49
N ALA A 133 -2.47 -14.36 -17.95
CA ALA A 133 -1.63 -13.53 -17.10
C ALA A 133 -2.38 -12.39 -16.43
N THR A 134 -3.43 -11.83 -17.04
CA THR A 134 -4.22 -10.77 -16.41
C THR A 134 -4.93 -11.22 -15.13
N LYS A 135 -5.30 -12.51 -15.04
CA LYS A 135 -5.89 -13.08 -13.83
C LYS A 135 -4.87 -13.16 -12.70
N VAL A 136 -3.63 -13.54 -13.01
CA VAL A 136 -2.55 -13.59 -12.03
C VAL A 136 -2.16 -12.19 -11.58
N TYR A 137 -2.13 -11.22 -12.49
CA TYR A 137 -1.89 -9.82 -12.15
C TYR A 137 -2.97 -9.26 -11.20
N LEU A 138 -4.24 -9.58 -11.45
CA LEU A 138 -5.32 -9.22 -10.54
C LEU A 138 -5.11 -9.84 -9.14
N ASN A 139 -4.83 -11.14 -9.05
CA ASN A 139 -4.56 -11.81 -7.77
C ASN A 139 -3.34 -11.20 -7.04
N ILE A 140 -2.32 -10.75 -7.77
CA ILE A 140 -1.17 -10.05 -7.19
C ILE A 140 -1.63 -8.75 -6.53
N SER A 141 -2.47 -7.96 -7.22
CA SER A 141 -3.00 -6.70 -6.69
C SER A 141 -3.92 -6.93 -5.48
N GLU A 142 -4.74 -7.98 -5.50
CA GLU A 142 -5.59 -8.39 -4.37
C GLU A 142 -4.75 -8.83 -3.16
N ASN A 143 -3.67 -9.58 -3.36
CA ASN A 143 -2.77 -9.96 -2.27
C ASN A 143 -2.02 -8.76 -1.68
N VAL A 144 -1.64 -7.78 -2.51
CA VAL A 144 -1.04 -6.52 -2.02
C VAL A 144 -2.04 -5.75 -1.16
N LEU A 145 -3.31 -5.69 -1.55
CA LEU A 145 -4.38 -5.09 -0.75
C LEU A 145 -4.55 -5.85 0.57
N GLU A 146 -4.66 -7.20 0.55
CA GLU A 146 -4.77 -8.02 1.76
C GLU A 146 -3.59 -7.78 2.71
N LYS A 147 -2.35 -7.76 2.20
CA LYS A 147 -1.16 -7.44 2.99
C LYS A 147 -1.22 -6.04 3.60
N THR A 148 -1.65 -5.05 2.82
CA THR A 148 -1.79 -3.66 3.28
C THR A 148 -2.81 -3.56 4.41
N ILE A 149 -3.96 -4.25 4.30
CA ILE A 149 -4.99 -4.30 5.34
C ILE A 149 -4.41 -4.88 6.65
N LEU A 150 -3.68 -6.00 6.58
CA LEU A 150 -3.05 -6.62 7.75
C LEU A 150 -2.03 -5.70 8.43
N GLU A 151 -1.16 -5.04 7.64
CA GLU A 151 -0.15 -4.12 8.15
C GLU A 151 -0.76 -2.86 8.77
N ILE A 152 -1.80 -2.28 8.15
CA ILE A 152 -2.49 -1.11 8.69
C ILE A 152 -3.26 -1.47 9.96
N ARG A 153 -3.98 -2.60 10.00
CA ARG A 153 -4.64 -3.09 11.22
C ARG A 153 -3.64 -3.21 12.37
N LYS A 154 -2.51 -3.88 12.13
CA LYS A 154 -1.40 -3.99 13.10
C LYS A 154 -0.93 -2.62 13.58
N SER A 155 -0.75 -1.68 12.66
CA SER A 155 -0.28 -0.33 12.95
C SER A 155 -1.29 0.47 13.77
N ILE A 156 -2.58 0.38 13.47
CA ILE A 156 -3.67 1.03 14.22
C ILE A 156 -3.68 0.52 15.65
N ILE A 157 -3.68 -0.80 15.86
CA ILE A 157 -3.72 -1.40 17.19
C ILE A 157 -2.50 -0.95 18.02
N ASN A 158 -1.30 -1.05 17.43
CA ASN A 158 -0.07 -0.61 18.11
C ASN A 158 -0.10 0.89 18.46
N SER A 159 -0.59 1.74 17.55
CA SER A 159 -0.69 3.17 17.78
C SER A 159 -1.73 3.51 18.86
N TYR A 160 -2.90 2.84 18.85
CA TYR A 160 -3.94 2.99 19.82
C TYR A 160 -3.44 2.65 21.24
N PHE A 161 -2.82 1.47 21.39
CA PHE A 161 -2.19 1.07 22.64
C PHE A 161 -1.07 2.01 23.07
N SER A 162 -0.28 2.55 22.13
CA SER A 162 0.77 3.52 22.45
C SER A 162 0.21 4.78 23.12
N VAL A 163 -0.93 5.30 22.65
CA VAL A 163 -1.61 6.44 23.31
C VAL A 163 -2.05 6.07 24.74
N LEU A 164 -2.67 4.89 24.90
CA LEU A 164 -3.12 4.45 26.24
C LEU A 164 -1.95 4.22 27.21
N LEU A 165 -0.83 3.68 26.74
CA LEU A 165 0.37 3.46 27.54
C LEU A 165 1.02 4.79 27.97
N VAL A 166 1.06 5.77 27.08
CA VAL A 166 1.55 7.12 27.42
C VAL A 166 0.62 7.79 28.43
N ARG A 167 -0.70 7.65 28.32
CA ARG A 167 -1.67 8.14 29.31
C ARG A 167 -1.49 7.46 30.67
N ALA A 168 -1.29 6.15 30.70
CA ALA A 168 -1.01 5.42 31.93
C ALA A 168 0.30 5.91 32.59
N ASN A 169 1.35 6.13 31.78
CA ASN A 169 2.61 6.71 32.27
C ASN A 169 2.43 8.11 32.86
N ILE A 170 1.66 8.99 32.19
CA ILE A 170 1.29 10.32 32.71
C ILE A 170 0.58 10.18 34.05
N GLY A 171 -0.31 9.20 34.19
CA GLY A 171 -0.98 8.89 35.46
C GLY A 171 0.01 8.56 36.57
N PHE A 172 0.98 7.68 36.32
CA PHE A 172 2.05 7.37 37.28
C PHE A 172 2.90 8.59 37.63
N LEU A 173 3.35 9.36 36.63
CA LEU A 173 4.19 10.54 36.83
C LEU A 173 3.46 11.65 37.62
N LYS A 174 2.17 11.87 37.36
CA LYS A 174 1.35 12.82 38.15
C LYS A 174 1.28 12.37 39.62
N LYS A 175 0.95 11.10 39.87
CA LYS A 175 0.87 10.53 41.24
C LYS A 175 2.24 10.61 41.93
N ASN A 176 3.32 10.31 41.20
CA ASN A 176 4.67 10.38 41.78
C ASN A 176 5.06 11.84 42.09
N ARG A 177 4.75 12.82 41.24
CA ARG A 177 4.97 14.25 41.46
C ARG A 177 4.20 14.73 42.71
N ASP A 178 2.92 14.38 42.81
CA ASP A 178 2.05 14.81 43.94
C ASP A 178 2.55 14.23 45.27
N ASN A 179 2.93 12.93 45.29
CA ASN A 179 3.55 12.32 46.46
C ASN A 179 4.89 12.98 46.83
N LEU A 180 5.74 13.29 45.83
CA LEU A 180 7.02 13.97 46.06
C LEU A 180 6.83 15.38 46.62
N ASN A 181 5.86 16.14 46.12
CA ASN A 181 5.52 17.46 46.66
C ASN A 181 5.10 17.40 48.13
N SER A 182 4.20 16.45 48.45
CA SER A 182 3.77 16.26 49.83
C SER A 182 4.93 15.88 50.76
N ASN A 183 5.75 14.89 50.32
CA ASN A 183 6.92 14.45 51.09
C ASN A 183 7.97 15.55 51.24
N LEU A 184 8.20 16.39 50.20
CA LEU A 184 9.14 17.52 50.27
C LEU A 184 8.66 18.57 51.27
N THR A 185 7.37 18.87 51.32
CA THR A 185 6.80 19.81 52.29
C THR A 185 7.03 19.33 53.72
N GLU A 186 6.79 18.05 53.98
CA GLU A 186 7.00 17.44 55.30
C GLU A 186 8.50 17.39 55.68
N LEU A 187 9.36 17.07 54.70
CA LEU A 187 10.80 17.05 54.88
C LEU A 187 11.40 18.43 55.20
N ILE A 188 10.92 19.49 54.57
CA ILE A 188 11.33 20.86 54.88
C ILE A 188 11.01 21.20 56.35
N GLN A 189 9.84 20.81 56.83
CA GLN A 189 9.48 20.99 58.27
C GLN A 189 10.38 20.22 59.21
N LEU A 190 10.75 18.97 58.84
CA LEU A 190 11.70 18.16 59.63
C LEU A 190 13.09 18.83 59.66
N PHE A 191 13.57 19.32 58.54
CA PHE A 191 14.85 20.02 58.44
C PHE A 191 14.85 21.32 59.28
N GLU A 192 13.82 22.17 59.15
CA GLU A 192 13.67 23.39 59.91
C GLU A 192 13.65 23.18 61.45
N ASN A 193 13.15 22.00 61.85
CA ASN A 193 13.13 21.61 63.28
C ASN A 193 14.42 20.81 63.70
N GLY A 194 15.38 20.64 62.82
CA GLY A 194 16.64 19.96 63.12
C GLY A 194 16.58 18.42 63.16
N PHE A 195 15.52 17.81 62.61
CA PHE A 195 15.34 16.35 62.56
C PHE A 195 15.83 15.70 61.27
N ASP A 196 16.24 16.48 60.25
CA ASP A 196 16.82 15.98 59.01
C ASP A 196 17.90 16.93 58.45
N GLU A 197 18.65 16.48 57.44
CA GLU A 197 19.75 17.20 56.85
C GLU A 197 19.31 17.98 55.58
N GLU A 198 19.96 19.11 55.28
CA GLU A 198 19.73 19.92 54.08
C GLU A 198 19.89 19.08 52.81
N GLU A 199 20.86 18.18 52.78
CA GLU A 199 21.13 17.26 51.66
C GLU A 199 19.89 16.44 51.27
N SER A 200 19.10 15.98 52.25
CA SER A 200 17.86 15.26 52.03
C SER A 200 16.83 16.11 51.26
N VAL A 201 16.66 17.38 51.65
CA VAL A 201 15.78 18.35 50.99
C VAL A 201 16.22 18.58 49.54
N GLU A 202 17.52 18.80 49.32
CA GLU A 202 18.09 19.02 47.96
C GLU A 202 17.91 17.81 47.05
N GLN A 203 18.11 16.59 47.55
CA GLN A 203 17.89 15.35 46.83
C GLN A 203 16.43 15.14 46.43
N PHE A 204 15.47 15.46 47.29
CA PHE A 204 14.04 15.43 46.98
C PHE A 204 13.67 16.48 45.93
N ARG A 205 14.23 17.68 45.99
CA ARG A 205 14.05 18.74 44.96
C ARG A 205 14.56 18.30 43.60
N LEU A 206 15.75 17.67 43.53
CA LEU A 206 16.29 17.11 42.29
C LEU A 206 15.39 16.02 41.71
N THR A 207 14.90 15.11 42.56
CA THR A 207 13.99 14.02 42.15
C THR A 207 12.68 14.59 41.63
N LEU A 208 12.09 15.58 42.30
CA LEU A 208 10.86 16.26 41.88
C LEU A 208 11.03 16.94 40.52
N SER A 209 12.12 17.72 40.34
CA SER A 209 12.43 18.38 39.08
C SER A 209 12.58 17.37 37.91
N SER A 210 13.22 16.22 38.19
CA SER A 210 13.32 15.14 37.22
C SER A 210 11.95 14.57 36.82
N VAL A 211 11.07 14.27 37.78
CA VAL A 211 9.72 13.75 37.53
C VAL A 211 8.85 14.77 36.79
N GLU A 212 8.94 16.06 37.13
CA GLU A 212 8.23 17.12 36.39
C GLU A 212 8.68 17.24 34.94
N THR A 213 9.98 17.11 34.71
CA THR A 213 10.53 17.12 33.33
C THR A 213 10.05 15.91 32.53
N GLN A 214 10.05 14.71 33.16
CA GLN A 214 9.51 13.49 32.54
C GLN A 214 8.00 13.62 32.27
N LEU A 215 7.24 14.25 33.18
CA LEU A 215 5.81 14.51 32.98
C LEU A 215 5.55 15.42 31.77
N ARG A 216 6.28 16.54 31.67
CA ARG A 216 6.17 17.41 30.47
C ARG A 216 6.52 16.70 29.19
N TYR A 217 7.56 15.87 29.19
CA TYR A 217 7.92 15.03 28.05
C TYR A 217 6.82 14.06 27.68
N ALA A 218 6.26 13.32 28.65
CA ALA A 218 5.18 12.37 28.43
C ALA A 218 3.91 13.05 27.88
N GLN A 219 3.56 14.24 28.36
CA GLN A 219 2.44 15.03 27.83
C GLN A 219 2.64 15.46 26.36
N ASN A 220 3.87 15.83 25.99
CA ASN A 220 4.20 16.11 24.60
C ASN A 220 4.11 14.84 23.72
N MET A 221 4.58 13.70 24.26
CA MET A 221 4.49 12.41 23.57
C MET A 221 3.05 11.95 23.38
N GLU A 222 2.14 12.22 24.33
CA GLU A 222 0.71 11.91 24.16
C GLU A 222 0.14 12.59 22.91
N ARG A 223 0.45 13.88 22.73
CA ARG A 223 -0.01 14.62 21.54
C ARG A 223 0.54 14.03 20.25
N ILE A 224 1.83 13.71 20.22
CA ILE A 224 2.48 13.14 19.03
C ILE A 224 1.89 11.76 18.69
N THR A 225 1.74 10.89 19.68
CA THR A 225 1.18 9.55 19.47
C THR A 225 -0.28 9.60 19.03
N LEU A 226 -1.06 10.56 19.56
CA LEU A 226 -2.43 10.79 19.13
C LEU A 226 -2.51 11.29 17.67
N ASP A 227 -1.61 12.20 17.28
CA ASP A 227 -1.55 12.69 15.90
C ASP A 227 -1.10 11.59 14.93
N MET A 228 -0.21 10.69 15.35
CA MET A 228 0.14 9.48 14.58
C MET A 228 -1.07 8.54 14.40
N LEU A 229 -1.85 8.34 15.47
CA LEU A 229 -3.09 7.55 15.37
C LEU A 229 -4.08 8.20 14.40
N LYS A 230 -4.32 9.51 14.50
CA LYS A 230 -5.18 10.25 13.55
C LYS A 230 -4.72 10.04 12.10
N LEU A 231 -3.43 10.12 11.84
CA LEU A 231 -2.87 9.90 10.50
C LEU A 231 -3.19 8.49 9.98
N LEU A 232 -3.04 7.46 10.83
CA LEU A 232 -3.35 6.08 10.47
C LEU A 232 -4.85 5.87 10.22
N LEU A 233 -5.70 6.54 10.99
CA LEU A 233 -7.15 6.51 10.81
C LEU A 233 -7.64 7.33 9.60
N GLY A 234 -6.79 8.15 9.00
CA GLY A 234 -7.17 9.06 7.91
C GLY A 234 -7.80 10.36 8.38
N PHE A 235 -7.78 10.65 9.71
CA PHE A 235 -8.26 11.91 10.27
C PHE A 235 -7.33 13.08 9.94
N PRO A 236 -7.87 14.31 9.78
CA PRO A 236 -7.06 15.51 9.85
C PRO A 236 -6.42 15.65 11.23
N THR A 237 -5.14 16.01 11.29
CA THR A 237 -4.43 16.18 12.57
C THR A 237 -5.03 17.28 13.48
N SER A 238 -5.75 18.24 12.87
CA SER A 238 -6.45 19.31 13.59
C SER A 238 -7.77 18.90 14.25
N SER A 239 -8.34 17.74 13.86
CA SER A 239 -9.63 17.28 14.42
C SER A 239 -9.44 16.75 15.84
N PRO A 240 -10.39 17.00 16.77
CA PRO A 240 -10.36 16.37 18.08
C PRO A 240 -10.55 14.85 17.95
N LEU A 241 -9.86 14.05 18.75
CA LEU A 241 -10.03 12.62 18.85
C LEU A 241 -9.80 12.18 20.30
N PHE A 242 -10.80 11.53 20.89
CA PHE A 242 -10.71 10.95 22.22
C PHE A 242 -10.76 9.41 22.10
N LEU A 243 -10.05 8.72 22.99
CA LEU A 243 -10.13 7.27 23.10
C LEU A 243 -11.08 6.94 24.25
N SER A 244 -12.07 6.10 23.98
CA SER A 244 -13.09 5.66 24.93
C SER A 244 -12.56 4.59 25.88
N ASP A 245 -11.59 3.78 25.42
CA ASP A 245 -11.00 2.72 26.22
C ASP A 245 -9.92 3.25 27.16
N ASN A 246 -9.71 2.50 28.24
CA ASN A 246 -8.55 2.63 29.11
C ASN A 246 -7.67 1.36 29.04
N LEU A 247 -6.44 1.46 29.56
CA LEU A 247 -5.50 0.35 29.49
C LEU A 247 -5.99 -0.90 30.23
N GLU A 248 -6.74 -0.73 31.30
CA GLU A 248 -7.27 -1.82 32.13
C GLU A 248 -8.39 -2.58 31.42
N SER A 249 -9.28 -1.86 30.70
CA SER A 249 -10.38 -2.47 29.94
C SER A 249 -9.88 -3.36 28.79
N LEU A 250 -8.72 -3.04 28.21
CA LEU A 250 -8.14 -3.80 27.09
C LEU A 250 -7.14 -4.88 27.54
N THR A 251 -6.69 -4.88 28.80
CA THR A 251 -5.85 -5.96 29.37
C THR A 251 -6.71 -7.08 29.96
N THR A 252 -7.65 -7.60 29.18
CA THR A 252 -8.55 -8.70 29.55
C THR A 252 -7.85 -10.06 29.44
N PRO A 253 -8.42 -11.15 30.01
CA PRO A 253 -7.87 -12.50 29.88
C PRO A 253 -7.66 -12.93 28.42
N GLU A 254 -8.48 -12.45 27.50
CA GLU A 254 -8.38 -12.75 26.06
C GLU A 254 -7.10 -12.20 25.43
N LEU A 255 -6.56 -11.09 25.97
CA LEU A 255 -5.26 -10.58 25.55
C LEU A 255 -4.14 -11.61 25.80
N PHE A 256 -4.30 -12.50 26.75
CA PHE A 256 -3.28 -13.47 27.16
C PHE A 256 -3.53 -14.89 26.63
N GLN A 257 -4.63 -15.09 25.90
CA GLN A 257 -4.96 -16.36 25.26
C GLN A 257 -4.62 -16.31 23.77
N VAL A 258 -3.64 -17.05 23.34
CA VAL A 258 -3.44 -17.43 21.95
C VAL A 258 -3.32 -18.95 21.89
N THR A 259 -4.34 -19.58 21.35
CA THR A 259 -4.28 -20.98 20.98
C THR A 259 -3.58 -21.06 19.61
N VAL A 260 -2.31 -21.36 19.62
CA VAL A 260 -1.61 -21.66 18.35
C VAL A 260 -1.94 -23.14 18.03
N GLU A 261 -2.96 -23.33 17.17
CA GLU A 261 -3.07 -24.60 16.43
C GLU A 261 -1.79 -24.82 15.62
N ALA A 262 -1.55 -26.08 15.20
CA ALA A 262 -0.35 -26.39 14.41
C ALA A 262 -0.13 -25.35 13.31
N PRO A 263 1.08 -24.82 13.16
CA PRO A 263 1.37 -23.70 12.25
C PRO A 263 1.00 -24.05 10.81
N ARG A 264 -0.06 -23.42 10.30
CA ARG A 264 -0.49 -23.56 8.91
C ARG A 264 0.10 -22.38 8.13
N THR A 265 1.09 -22.66 7.29
CA THR A 265 1.75 -21.64 6.47
C THR A 265 0.94 -21.24 5.24
N ASP A 266 0.04 -22.12 4.73
CA ASP A 266 -0.67 -21.92 3.46
C ASP A 266 -1.60 -20.68 3.45
N ASN A 267 -2.09 -20.23 4.61
CA ASN A 267 -2.93 -19.05 4.71
C ASN A 267 -2.13 -17.74 4.80
N ASN A 268 -0.81 -17.83 5.04
CA ASN A 268 0.02 -16.65 5.19
C ASN A 268 0.12 -15.86 3.88
N ILE A 269 0.01 -14.53 3.97
CA ILE A 269 -0.03 -13.65 2.79
C ILE A 269 1.29 -13.66 2.00
N ASP A 270 2.44 -13.82 2.65
CA ASP A 270 3.74 -13.85 1.97
C ASP A 270 3.92 -15.16 1.20
N VAL A 271 3.36 -16.28 1.69
CA VAL A 271 3.30 -17.55 0.94
C VAL A 271 2.40 -17.40 -0.29
N LYS A 272 1.21 -16.80 -0.18
CA LYS A 272 0.33 -16.50 -1.32
C LYS A 272 1.01 -15.62 -2.38
N ILE A 273 1.79 -14.62 -1.94
CA ILE A 273 2.58 -13.75 -2.83
C ILE A 273 3.65 -14.57 -3.56
N ALA A 274 4.37 -15.45 -2.87
CA ALA A 274 5.38 -16.32 -3.47
C ALA A 274 4.76 -17.33 -4.46
N GLU A 275 3.58 -17.88 -4.17
CA GLU A 275 2.80 -18.73 -5.10
C GLU A 275 2.38 -17.98 -6.35
N ASN A 276 1.90 -16.74 -6.22
CA ASN A 276 1.58 -15.91 -7.36
C ASN A 276 2.82 -15.57 -8.20
N LYS A 277 3.97 -15.38 -7.56
CA LYS A 277 5.25 -15.19 -8.26
C LYS A 277 5.61 -16.43 -9.09
N LEU A 278 5.53 -17.63 -8.52
CA LEU A 278 5.75 -18.88 -9.24
C LEU A 278 4.79 -19.02 -10.43
N ARG A 279 3.50 -18.72 -10.23
CA ARG A 279 2.49 -18.76 -11.29
C ARG A 279 2.81 -17.76 -12.42
N SER A 280 3.27 -16.55 -12.05
CA SER A 280 3.68 -15.52 -13.01
C SER A 280 4.88 -15.98 -13.85
N GLU A 281 5.92 -16.55 -13.24
CA GLU A 281 7.08 -17.09 -13.97
C GLU A 281 6.69 -18.29 -14.88
N SER A 282 5.77 -19.14 -14.41
CA SER A 282 5.23 -20.24 -15.20
C SER A 282 4.48 -19.75 -16.45
N LEU A 283 3.72 -18.65 -16.33
CA LEU A 283 3.05 -18.01 -17.47
C LEU A 283 4.04 -17.34 -18.39
N LEU A 284 5.09 -16.71 -17.88
CA LEU A 284 6.16 -16.13 -18.70
C LEU A 284 6.87 -17.23 -19.52
N TYR A 285 7.10 -18.40 -18.92
CA TYR A 285 7.65 -19.53 -19.67
C TYR A 285 6.70 -19.99 -20.80
N LYS A 286 5.40 -20.11 -20.53
CA LYS A 286 4.39 -20.43 -21.55
C LYS A 286 4.36 -19.35 -22.65
N TYR A 287 4.43 -18.07 -22.26
CA TYR A 287 4.45 -16.93 -23.19
C TYR A 287 5.67 -16.98 -24.12
N GLU A 288 6.88 -17.24 -23.60
CA GLU A 288 8.07 -17.37 -24.45
C GLU A 288 7.96 -18.55 -25.43
N ARG A 289 7.32 -19.64 -25.02
CA ARG A 289 7.04 -20.76 -25.92
C ARG A 289 6.01 -20.41 -26.98
N SER A 290 4.97 -19.68 -26.62
CA SER A 290 3.88 -19.32 -27.54
C SER A 290 4.32 -18.38 -28.66
N LYS A 291 5.41 -17.64 -28.52
CA LYS A 291 6.05 -16.83 -29.59
C LYS A 291 6.52 -17.66 -30.78
N GLY A 292 6.58 -18.97 -30.65
CA GLY A 292 6.86 -19.89 -31.76
C GLY A 292 5.62 -20.29 -32.57
N LEU A 293 4.42 -19.95 -32.10
CA LEU A 293 3.18 -20.26 -32.81
C LEU A 293 2.91 -19.27 -33.94
N PRO A 294 2.13 -19.69 -34.98
CA PRO A 294 1.66 -18.77 -36.01
C PRO A 294 0.81 -17.65 -35.44
N LYS A 295 0.81 -16.49 -36.08
CA LYS A 295 -0.07 -15.38 -35.81
C LYS A 295 -0.95 -15.13 -37.02
N LEU A 296 -2.27 -15.04 -36.82
CA LEU A 296 -3.27 -14.85 -37.84
C LEU A 296 -4.08 -13.59 -37.54
N SER A 297 -4.16 -12.68 -38.50
CA SER A 297 -5.00 -11.49 -38.43
C SER A 297 -5.73 -11.25 -39.72
N ALA A 298 -6.91 -10.64 -39.65
CA ALA A 298 -7.64 -10.14 -40.83
C ALA A 298 -7.68 -8.61 -40.76
N PHE A 299 -7.76 -7.99 -41.90
CA PHE A 299 -7.93 -6.55 -41.99
C PHE A 299 -8.85 -6.18 -43.12
N LEU A 300 -9.58 -5.09 -42.94
CA LEU A 300 -10.39 -4.42 -43.97
C LEU A 300 -9.95 -2.97 -44.01
N ASN A 301 -9.55 -2.53 -45.22
CA ASN A 301 -9.15 -1.16 -45.48
C ASN A 301 -10.06 -0.56 -46.53
N GLY A 302 -10.53 0.66 -46.29
CA GLY A 302 -11.23 1.49 -47.26
C GLY A 302 -10.61 2.88 -47.29
N ASN A 303 -10.20 3.34 -48.47
CA ASN A 303 -9.59 4.66 -48.60
C ASN A 303 -10.13 5.42 -49.80
N TYR A 304 -10.03 6.75 -49.75
CA TYR A 304 -10.22 7.66 -50.86
C TYR A 304 -8.92 8.43 -51.08
N THR A 305 -8.45 8.43 -52.31
CA THR A 305 -7.23 9.14 -52.72
C THR A 305 -7.56 10.23 -53.73
N GLY A 306 -7.18 11.46 -53.45
CA GLY A 306 -7.20 12.59 -54.36
C GLY A 306 -5.78 12.88 -54.87
N ASN A 307 -5.68 13.18 -56.19
CA ASN A 307 -4.42 13.54 -56.85
C ASN A 307 -4.58 14.89 -57.53
N SER A 308 -3.58 15.79 -57.45
CA SER A 308 -3.67 17.13 -58.04
C SER A 308 -2.28 17.72 -58.28
N GLU A 309 -2.20 18.66 -59.21
CA GLU A 309 -0.99 19.47 -59.48
C GLU A 309 -0.78 20.56 -58.41
N THR A 310 -1.91 21.08 -57.87
CA THR A 310 -1.94 22.12 -56.84
C THR A 310 -2.88 21.71 -55.72
N PHE A 311 -2.90 22.46 -54.61
CA PHE A 311 -3.74 22.12 -53.44
C PHE A 311 -5.24 22.43 -53.74
N THR A 312 -5.96 21.41 -54.21
CA THR A 312 -7.41 21.50 -54.51
C THR A 312 -8.28 20.59 -53.62
N PHE A 313 -7.71 19.95 -52.61
CA PHE A 313 -8.36 18.88 -51.85
C PHE A 313 -9.59 19.35 -51.05
N THR A 314 -9.76 20.65 -50.85
CA THR A 314 -10.95 21.27 -50.22
C THR A 314 -11.99 21.77 -51.19
N GLU A 315 -11.74 21.67 -52.50
CA GLU A 315 -12.61 22.15 -53.55
C GLU A 315 -13.68 21.10 -53.91
N GLN A 316 -14.89 21.57 -54.31
CA GLN A 316 -15.96 20.67 -54.70
C GLN A 316 -15.68 19.86 -55.96
N ASN A 317 -14.78 20.33 -56.81
CA ASN A 317 -14.44 19.72 -58.10
C ASN A 317 -13.34 18.65 -57.95
N GLN A 318 -12.73 18.49 -56.78
CA GLN A 318 -11.69 17.50 -56.54
C GLN A 318 -12.23 16.09 -56.79
N LYS A 319 -11.55 15.35 -57.67
CA LYS A 319 -11.87 13.93 -57.89
C LYS A 319 -11.19 13.07 -56.85
N TRP A 320 -12.01 12.24 -56.22
CA TRP A 320 -11.55 11.25 -55.26
C TRP A 320 -11.76 9.85 -55.80
N PHE A 321 -10.75 9.01 -55.69
CA PHE A 321 -10.77 7.62 -56.11
C PHE A 321 -10.88 6.71 -54.89
N GLY A 322 -11.96 5.96 -54.80
CA GLY A 322 -12.19 5.00 -53.71
C GLY A 322 -11.53 3.65 -54.01
N ALA A 323 -10.89 3.07 -52.99
CA ALA A 323 -10.39 1.70 -53.04
C ALA A 323 -10.76 0.99 -51.71
N SER A 324 -11.05 -0.31 -51.80
CA SER A 324 -11.28 -1.15 -50.64
C SER A 324 -10.57 -2.48 -50.79
N LEU A 325 -10.04 -2.97 -49.67
CA LEU A 325 -9.24 -4.20 -49.62
C LEU A 325 -9.59 -4.98 -48.35
N PHE A 326 -9.96 -6.26 -48.54
CA PHE A 326 -9.98 -7.25 -47.46
C PHE A 326 -8.77 -8.16 -47.59
N GLY A 327 -8.11 -8.45 -46.47
CA GLY A 327 -6.97 -9.34 -46.46
C GLY A 327 -6.85 -10.13 -45.16
N VAL A 328 -6.14 -11.25 -45.29
CA VAL A 328 -5.75 -12.09 -44.15
C VAL A 328 -4.24 -12.21 -44.14
N LYS A 329 -3.64 -11.96 -42.98
CA LYS A 329 -2.18 -12.02 -42.79
C LYS A 329 -1.84 -13.17 -41.86
N LEU A 330 -1.11 -14.17 -42.39
CA LEU A 330 -0.53 -15.26 -41.61
C LEU A 330 0.98 -15.01 -41.48
N GLN A 331 1.47 -14.96 -40.26
CA GLN A 331 2.87 -14.83 -39.91
C GLN A 331 3.33 -16.07 -39.14
N VAL A 332 4.27 -16.83 -39.72
CA VAL A 332 4.85 -18.05 -39.12
C VAL A 332 6.33 -17.83 -38.87
N PRO A 333 6.77 -17.80 -37.60
CA PRO A 333 8.19 -17.62 -37.28
C PRO A 333 8.95 -18.93 -37.51
N ILE A 334 9.71 -19.07 -38.61
CA ILE A 334 10.40 -20.31 -38.98
C ILE A 334 11.72 -20.47 -38.22
N PHE A 335 12.63 -19.53 -38.31
CA PHE A 335 13.97 -19.61 -37.74
C PHE A 335 14.34 -18.31 -37.02
N SER A 336 14.99 -18.39 -35.87
CA SER A 336 15.38 -17.24 -35.04
C SER A 336 16.79 -17.38 -34.45
N SER A 337 17.68 -18.09 -35.15
CA SER A 337 19.05 -18.37 -34.68
C SER A 337 19.08 -18.84 -33.22
N PHE A 338 18.17 -19.75 -32.84
CA PHE A 338 17.97 -20.30 -31.47
C PHE A 338 17.57 -19.29 -30.39
N MET A 339 17.35 -18.00 -30.70
CA MET A 339 16.96 -16.98 -29.74
C MET A 339 15.72 -17.36 -28.95
N ARG A 340 14.65 -17.87 -29.62
CA ARG A 340 13.40 -18.32 -28.95
C ARG A 340 13.66 -19.47 -27.99
N ARG A 341 14.53 -20.42 -28.39
CA ARG A 341 14.92 -21.54 -27.53
C ARG A 341 15.64 -21.06 -26.29
N ALA A 342 16.60 -20.13 -26.44
CA ALA A 342 17.35 -19.55 -25.32
C ALA A 342 16.43 -18.79 -24.36
N ASN A 343 15.49 -17.96 -24.89
CA ASN A 343 14.52 -17.23 -24.07
C ASN A 343 13.59 -18.17 -23.31
N SER A 344 13.09 -19.21 -23.95
CA SER A 344 12.26 -20.25 -23.32
C SER A 344 13.03 -21.01 -22.24
N GLN A 345 14.32 -21.35 -22.45
CA GLN A 345 15.15 -21.98 -21.44
C GLN A 345 15.43 -21.05 -20.25
N LYS A 346 15.70 -19.75 -20.53
CA LYS A 346 15.85 -18.72 -19.48
C LYS A 346 14.60 -18.63 -18.63
N ALA A 347 13.42 -18.53 -19.22
CA ALA A 347 12.16 -18.49 -18.49
C ALA A 347 11.91 -19.78 -17.68
N LYS A 348 12.28 -20.95 -18.20
CA LYS A 348 12.22 -22.21 -17.45
C LYS A 348 13.14 -22.20 -16.21
N ILE A 349 14.31 -21.58 -16.31
CA ILE A 349 15.21 -21.42 -15.16
C ILE A 349 14.58 -20.48 -14.11
N SER A 350 13.93 -19.38 -14.54
CA SER A 350 13.20 -18.49 -13.63
C SER A 350 12.07 -19.21 -12.88
N VAL A 351 11.37 -20.17 -13.52
CA VAL A 351 10.37 -21.02 -12.82
C VAL A 351 11.03 -21.82 -11.70
N LYS A 352 12.16 -22.48 -11.97
CA LYS A 352 12.90 -23.23 -10.93
C LYS A 352 13.39 -22.35 -9.78
N GLN A 353 13.83 -21.13 -10.11
CA GLN A 353 14.20 -20.15 -9.07
C GLN A 353 13.00 -19.77 -8.21
N ALA A 354 11.83 -19.55 -8.82
CA ALA A 354 10.60 -19.23 -8.09
C ALA A 354 10.09 -20.42 -7.25
N GLU A 355 10.24 -21.67 -7.73
CA GLU A 355 9.95 -22.88 -6.95
C GLU A 355 10.83 -22.96 -5.69
N ALA A 356 12.16 -22.77 -5.84
CA ALA A 356 13.08 -22.75 -4.71
C ALA A 356 12.80 -21.62 -3.73
N SER A 357 12.41 -20.44 -4.25
CA SER A 357 12.05 -19.29 -3.41
C SER A 357 10.75 -19.53 -2.64
N LEU A 358 9.76 -20.17 -3.24
CA LEU A 358 8.50 -20.53 -2.54
C LEU A 358 8.77 -21.47 -1.38
N GLU A 359 9.59 -22.50 -1.59
CA GLU A 359 9.98 -23.44 -0.54
C GLU A 359 10.71 -22.73 0.59
N GLN A 360 11.67 -21.86 0.26
CA GLN A 360 12.36 -21.04 1.25
C GLN A 360 11.41 -20.16 2.06
N VAL A 361 10.45 -19.50 1.40
CA VAL A 361 9.45 -18.65 2.09
C VAL A 361 8.60 -19.48 3.05
N ARG A 362 8.15 -20.68 2.64
CA ARG A 362 7.37 -21.56 3.52
C ARG A 362 8.12 -21.95 4.78
N GLU A 363 9.38 -22.35 4.64
CA GLU A 363 10.24 -22.70 5.78
C GLU A 363 10.50 -21.47 6.68
N GLN A 364 10.74 -20.31 6.08
CA GLN A 364 10.94 -19.06 6.82
C GLN A 364 9.70 -18.69 7.64
N ILE A 365 8.52 -18.71 7.03
CA ILE A 365 7.26 -18.40 7.72
C ILE A 365 6.97 -19.42 8.84
N PHE A 366 7.28 -20.71 8.63
CA PHE A 366 7.16 -21.71 9.67
C PHE A 366 8.03 -21.39 10.90
N ILE A 367 9.29 -21.01 10.66
CA ILE A 367 10.22 -20.60 11.74
C ILE A 367 9.74 -19.31 12.41
N GLU A 368 9.27 -18.34 11.64
CA GLU A 368 8.75 -17.05 12.16
C GLU A 368 7.52 -17.24 13.05
N ILE A 369 6.59 -18.13 12.68
CA ILE A 369 5.42 -18.46 13.49
C ILE A 369 5.87 -19.09 14.83
N GLN A 370 6.79 -20.05 14.80
CA GLN A 370 7.32 -20.67 16.03
C GLN A 370 8.03 -19.65 16.93
N ALA A 371 8.90 -18.84 16.35
CA ALA A 371 9.61 -17.79 17.08
C ALA A 371 8.65 -16.78 17.69
N SER A 372 7.69 -16.27 16.91
CA SER A 372 6.68 -15.32 17.37
C SER A 372 5.78 -15.89 18.47
N SER A 373 5.42 -17.19 18.39
CA SER A 373 4.65 -17.88 19.42
C SER A 373 5.43 -17.95 20.74
N ASN A 374 6.72 -18.31 20.69
CA ASN A 374 7.59 -18.36 21.86
C ASN A 374 7.81 -16.96 22.46
N GLU A 375 8.05 -15.97 21.63
CA GLU A 375 8.21 -14.58 22.06
C GLU A 375 6.95 -14.03 22.73
N TYR A 376 5.79 -14.38 22.19
CA TYR A 376 4.52 -14.00 22.80
C TYR A 376 4.32 -14.66 24.18
N SER A 377 4.58 -15.98 24.30
CA SER A 377 4.48 -16.69 25.57
C SER A 377 5.41 -16.08 26.63
N LEU A 378 6.64 -15.75 26.24
CA LEU A 378 7.62 -15.09 27.13
C LEU A 378 7.15 -13.66 27.52
N ALA A 379 6.54 -12.92 26.58
CA ALA A 379 6.01 -11.59 26.88
C ALA A 379 4.86 -11.64 27.89
N VAL A 380 3.99 -12.65 27.81
CA VAL A 380 2.93 -12.90 28.78
C VAL A 380 3.48 -13.22 30.17
N GLU A 381 4.48 -14.09 30.28
CA GLU A 381 5.15 -14.41 31.53
C GLU A 381 5.81 -13.16 32.15
N ASN A 382 6.52 -12.39 31.33
CA ASN A 382 7.15 -11.14 31.75
C ASN A 382 6.11 -10.10 32.24
N TYR A 383 4.92 -10.05 31.64
CA TYR A 383 3.85 -9.18 32.08
C TYR A 383 3.37 -9.54 33.50
N PHE A 384 3.11 -10.81 33.78
CA PHE A 384 2.69 -11.23 35.13
C PHE A 384 3.77 -10.95 36.17
N THR A 385 5.03 -11.22 35.85
CA THR A 385 6.19 -10.90 36.70
C THR A 385 6.29 -9.38 36.96
N ALA A 386 6.15 -8.55 35.92
CA ALA A 386 6.20 -7.09 36.06
C ALA A 386 5.02 -6.55 36.88
N LYS A 387 3.83 -7.13 36.75
CA LYS A 387 2.64 -6.79 37.52
C LYS A 387 2.83 -7.09 39.02
N GLU A 388 3.36 -8.26 39.36
CA GLU A 388 3.67 -8.65 40.75
C GLU A 388 4.75 -7.75 41.33
N ASN A 389 5.84 -7.50 40.59
CA ASN A 389 6.93 -6.61 41.01
C ASN A 389 6.45 -5.18 41.26
N LEU A 390 5.51 -4.66 40.46
CA LEU A 390 4.89 -3.35 40.69
C LEU A 390 4.12 -3.33 42.04
N ALA A 391 3.34 -4.38 42.34
CA ALA A 391 2.62 -4.50 43.59
C ALA A 391 3.56 -4.59 44.79
N LEU A 392 4.67 -5.35 44.65
CA LEU A 392 5.71 -5.47 45.69
C LEU A 392 6.43 -4.14 45.92
N ALA A 393 6.91 -3.48 44.84
CA ALA A 393 7.60 -2.20 44.92
C ALA A 393 6.71 -1.10 45.55
N THR A 394 5.41 -1.10 45.24
CA THR A 394 4.43 -0.19 45.86
C THR A 394 4.33 -0.41 47.37
N ARG A 395 4.25 -1.68 47.82
CA ARG A 395 4.22 -2.02 49.25
C ARG A 395 5.51 -1.64 49.95
N ILE A 396 6.68 -1.92 49.35
CA ILE A 396 8.01 -1.59 49.88
C ILE A 396 8.13 -0.08 50.05
N LYS A 397 7.80 0.70 48.98
CA LYS A 397 7.83 2.17 49.03
C LYS A 397 6.95 2.71 50.16
N ASN A 398 5.70 2.24 50.28
CA ASN A 398 4.78 2.71 51.31
C ASN A 398 5.27 2.40 52.72
N LYS A 399 5.84 1.21 52.93
CA LYS A 399 6.44 0.86 54.25
C LYS A 399 7.63 1.70 54.60
N ASN A 400 8.53 1.95 53.64
CA ASN A 400 9.71 2.78 53.88
C ASN A 400 9.33 4.25 54.07
N GLN A 401 8.27 4.74 53.42
CA GLN A 401 7.76 6.07 53.65
C GLN A 401 7.34 6.26 55.11
N VAL A 402 6.50 5.34 55.65
CA VAL A 402 6.08 5.40 57.06
C VAL A 402 7.29 5.34 57.99
N LYS A 403 8.20 4.36 57.80
CA LYS A 403 9.41 4.23 58.62
C LYS A 403 10.30 5.47 58.60
N TYR A 404 10.41 6.15 57.48
CA TYR A 404 11.20 7.36 57.32
C TYR A 404 10.62 8.50 58.18
N PHE A 405 9.34 8.77 58.06
CA PHE A 405 8.69 9.82 58.85
C PHE A 405 8.60 9.51 60.33
N GLU A 406 8.69 8.23 60.70
CA GLU A 406 8.84 7.78 62.10
C GLU A 406 10.29 7.77 62.61
N GLY A 407 11.26 8.18 61.78
CA GLY A 407 12.70 8.22 62.13
C GLY A 407 13.37 6.86 62.23
N MET A 408 12.75 5.78 61.67
CA MET A 408 13.29 4.40 61.76
C MET A 408 14.26 4.07 60.64
N VAL A 409 14.25 4.78 59.52
CA VAL A 409 15.16 4.61 58.37
C VAL A 409 15.60 5.97 57.87
N GLY A 410 16.76 6.03 57.16
CA GLY A 410 17.26 7.25 56.59
C GLY A 410 16.62 7.64 55.23
N SER A 411 16.91 8.83 54.78
CA SER A 411 16.47 9.36 53.49
C SER A 411 16.93 8.50 52.30
N PHE A 412 18.08 7.83 52.44
CA PHE A 412 18.64 6.95 51.42
C PHE A 412 17.75 5.74 51.15
N GLU A 413 17.32 5.00 52.16
CA GLU A 413 16.46 3.82 52.04
C GLU A 413 15.08 4.17 51.50
N PHE A 414 14.52 5.30 51.88
CA PHE A 414 13.25 5.76 51.34
C PHE A 414 13.36 6.09 49.87
N ARG A 415 14.39 6.86 49.45
CA ARG A 415 14.66 7.18 48.05
C ARG A 415 14.92 5.93 47.23
N GLN A 416 15.67 4.96 47.72
CA GLN A 416 15.92 3.69 47.03
C GLN A 416 14.59 2.95 46.74
N ALA A 417 13.67 2.92 47.72
CA ALA A 417 12.35 2.33 47.55
C ALA A 417 11.50 3.11 46.50
N GLN A 418 11.60 4.45 46.45
CA GLN A 418 10.94 5.25 45.43
C GLN A 418 11.49 4.94 44.02
N LEU A 419 12.81 4.87 43.84
CA LEU A 419 13.43 4.51 42.57
C LEU A 419 13.04 3.10 42.11
N GLN A 420 12.96 2.13 43.04
CA GLN A 420 12.45 0.80 42.75
C GLN A 420 11.01 0.83 42.22
N LEU A 421 10.14 1.64 42.85
CA LEU A 421 8.76 1.81 42.37
C LEU A 421 8.70 2.41 40.98
N TYR A 422 9.48 3.46 40.68
CA TYR A 422 9.48 4.08 39.36
C TYR A 422 10.00 3.12 38.28
N ASN A 423 11.03 2.34 38.59
CA ASN A 423 11.52 1.29 37.68
C ASN A 423 10.47 0.19 37.47
N ALA A 424 9.76 -0.24 38.50
CA ALA A 424 8.69 -1.23 38.40
C ALA A 424 7.50 -0.72 37.57
N GLN A 425 7.11 0.56 37.72
CA GLN A 425 6.09 1.22 36.89
C GLN A 425 6.48 1.22 35.40
N ASN A 426 7.71 1.62 35.09
CA ASN A 426 8.22 1.63 33.71
C ASN A 426 8.29 0.22 33.11
N ASN A 427 8.75 -0.77 33.90
CA ASN A 427 8.81 -2.17 33.45
C ASN A 427 7.41 -2.74 33.19
N TYR A 428 6.42 -2.41 34.00
CA TYR A 428 5.04 -2.82 33.82
C TYR A 428 4.45 -2.28 32.51
N ILE A 429 4.66 -0.97 32.20
CA ILE A 429 4.21 -0.37 30.94
C ILE A 429 4.89 -1.04 29.74
N LYS A 430 6.20 -1.27 29.80
CA LYS A 430 6.95 -1.96 28.74
C LYS A 430 6.49 -3.41 28.55
N ALA A 431 6.14 -4.10 29.62
CA ALA A 431 5.64 -5.47 29.55
C ALA A 431 4.28 -5.55 28.84
N ILE A 432 3.35 -4.63 29.15
CA ILE A 432 2.07 -4.54 28.42
C ILE A 432 2.31 -4.27 26.92
N GLN A 433 3.16 -3.29 26.61
CA GLN A 433 3.51 -2.97 25.23
C GLN A 433 4.06 -4.19 24.48
N SER A 434 4.94 -4.96 25.14
CA SER A 434 5.52 -6.17 24.56
C SER A 434 4.47 -7.24 24.28
N VAL A 435 3.56 -7.51 25.22
CA VAL A 435 2.46 -8.47 25.00
C VAL A 435 1.62 -8.09 23.80
N VAL A 436 1.17 -6.84 23.73
CA VAL A 436 0.34 -6.34 22.63
C VAL A 436 1.08 -6.49 21.27
N GLN A 437 2.32 -6.03 21.20
CA GLN A 437 3.11 -6.10 19.97
C GLN A 437 3.35 -7.54 19.50
N LYS A 438 3.67 -8.46 20.44
CA LYS A 438 3.94 -9.86 20.11
C LYS A 438 2.65 -10.60 19.73
N LYS A 439 1.54 -10.34 20.42
CA LYS A 439 0.22 -10.89 20.05
C LYS A 439 -0.18 -10.52 18.64
N ILE A 440 -0.20 -9.20 18.34
CA ILE A 440 -0.61 -8.70 17.03
C ILE A 440 0.36 -9.18 15.93
N GLY A 441 1.66 -9.25 16.23
CA GLY A 441 2.66 -9.84 15.33
C GLY A 441 2.30 -11.27 14.96
N LEU A 442 2.01 -12.10 15.95
CA LEU A 442 1.62 -13.49 15.75
C LEU A 442 0.29 -13.63 14.99
N GLU A 443 -0.74 -12.87 15.37
CA GLU A 443 -2.04 -12.84 14.67
C GLU A 443 -1.89 -12.44 13.18
N THR A 444 -1.02 -11.48 12.90
CA THR A 444 -0.72 -11.05 11.52
C THR A 444 -0.04 -12.17 10.73
N LEU A 445 0.93 -12.88 11.31
CA LEU A 445 1.60 -14.01 10.67
C LEU A 445 0.64 -15.18 10.40
N LEU A 446 -0.29 -15.45 11.33
CA LEU A 446 -1.31 -16.49 11.17
C LEU A 446 -2.42 -16.10 10.21
N ASN A 447 -2.48 -14.84 9.78
CA ASN A 447 -3.60 -14.26 9.00
C ASN A 447 -4.96 -14.49 9.68
N SER A 448 -4.94 -14.55 11.04
CA SER A 448 -6.12 -14.83 11.87
C SER A 448 -7.01 -13.59 12.12
N SER A 449 -6.72 -12.48 11.43
CA SER A 449 -7.44 -11.20 11.57
C SER A 449 -8.88 -11.19 11.01
N LYS A 450 -9.45 -12.37 10.73
CA LYS A 450 -10.84 -12.54 10.23
C LYS A 450 -11.85 -12.90 11.33
N GLN A 451 -11.45 -12.76 12.61
CA GLN A 451 -12.40 -12.86 13.74
C GLN A 451 -12.55 -11.53 14.45
#